data_f630893559f1b36a4eefc59fd507ec72
#
_entry.id   f630893559f1b36a4eefc59fd507ec72
#
_cell.length_a   1.000
_cell.length_b   1.000
_cell.length_c   1.000
_cell.angle_alpha   90.00
_cell.angle_beta   90.00
_cell.angle_gamma   90.00
#
_symmetry.space_group_name_H-M   'P 1'
#
loop_
_entity.id
_entity.type
_entity.pdbx_description
1 polymer ?
#
loop_
_entity_poly.entity_id
_entity_poly.type
_entity_poly.pdbx_seq_one_letter_code
_entity_poly.pdbx_strand_id
1 'polypeptide(L)'
;MKTTTLLACVAAVLMAIPFESKGKEPDFKPPGTEENEAVDQANKKLDAVYKKLMAKMDAEGQKALKEAERSWIKWRDDEAVLAARAGGSIGGSALRVDFFVAQKKLIDERIELLNEYLKQAASN
;
A
#
# COMPACT_ATOMS: atom_id res chain seq x y z
N MET A 1 -17.34 -14.75 84.80
CA MET A 1 -16.08 -14.57 84.08
C MET A 1 -16.34 -14.56 82.60
N LYS A 2 -16.44 -13.42 82.01
CA LYS A 2 -16.73 -13.29 80.57
C LYS A 2 -15.62 -12.42 79.94
N THR A 3 -14.75 -13.06 79.22
CA THR A 3 -13.70 -12.37 78.46
C THR A 3 -14.29 -11.96 77.13
N THR A 4 -14.46 -10.69 76.94
CA THR A 4 -14.92 -10.10 75.67
C THR A 4 -13.72 -9.89 74.79
N THR A 5 -13.61 -10.66 73.75
CA THR A 5 -12.57 -10.50 72.72
C THR A 5 -13.06 -9.44 71.74
N LEU A 6 -12.40 -8.31 71.69
CA LEU A 6 -12.62 -7.29 70.67
C LEU A 6 -11.90 -7.72 69.39
N LEU A 7 -12.70 -7.98 68.36
CA LEU A 7 -12.21 -8.23 67.02
C LEU A 7 -12.01 -6.88 66.35
N ALA A 8 -10.74 -6.46 66.14
CA ALA A 8 -10.42 -5.28 65.34
C ALA A 8 -10.48 -5.62 63.85
N CYS A 9 -11.53 -5.09 63.18
CA CYS A 9 -11.58 -5.14 61.72
C CYS A 9 -10.58 -4.14 61.14
N VAL A 10 -9.49 -4.65 60.61
CA VAL A 10 -8.58 -3.87 59.76
C VAL A 10 -9.21 -3.86 58.35
N ALA A 11 -9.84 -2.76 57.99
CA ALA A 11 -10.29 -2.53 56.61
C ALA A 11 -9.07 -2.17 55.77
N ALA A 12 -8.59 -3.11 54.96
CA ALA A 12 -7.60 -2.85 53.91
C ALA A 12 -8.28 -2.07 52.80
N VAL A 13 -8.03 -0.77 52.75
CA VAL A 13 -8.39 0.06 51.61
C VAL A 13 -7.42 -0.28 50.46
N LEU A 14 -7.83 -1.16 49.57
CA LEU A 14 -7.18 -1.36 48.27
C LEU A 14 -7.46 -0.10 47.44
N MET A 15 -6.52 0.83 47.41
CA MET A 15 -6.48 1.89 46.42
C MET A 15 -6.17 1.24 45.05
N ALA A 16 -7.20 1.05 44.23
CA ALA A 16 -7.06 0.74 42.84
C ALA A 16 -6.43 1.96 42.14
N ILE A 17 -5.15 1.87 41.85
CA ILE A 17 -4.47 2.83 40.98
C ILE A 17 -5.02 2.59 39.58
N PRO A 18 -5.72 3.55 38.94
CA PRO A 18 -6.08 3.39 37.55
C PRO A 18 -4.78 3.37 36.72
N PHE A 19 -4.45 2.20 36.18
CA PHE A 19 -3.40 2.10 35.19
C PHE A 19 -3.94 2.71 33.88
N GLU A 20 -3.82 4.04 33.77
CA GLU A 20 -4.04 4.73 32.50
C GLU A 20 -2.85 4.48 31.58
N SER A 21 -2.85 3.33 30.94
CA SER A 21 -2.00 3.03 29.80
C SER A 21 -2.60 3.68 28.56
N LYS A 22 -2.56 5.01 28.46
CA LYS A 22 -2.71 5.74 27.19
C LYS A 22 -1.34 6.11 26.62
N GLY A 23 -0.50 5.12 26.47
CA GLY A 23 0.56 5.15 25.48
C GLY A 23 -0.04 4.65 24.17
N LYS A 24 -0.31 5.56 23.21
CA LYS A 24 -0.52 5.18 21.84
C LYS A 24 0.76 4.46 21.42
N GLU A 25 0.73 3.13 21.28
CA GLU A 25 1.87 2.41 20.73
C GLU A 25 2.23 3.08 19.40
N PRO A 26 3.51 3.36 19.13
CA PRO A 26 3.90 3.88 17.84
C PRO A 26 3.40 2.91 16.78
N ASP A 27 2.62 3.41 15.83
CA ASP A 27 2.02 2.65 14.74
C ASP A 27 3.17 2.10 13.89
N PHE A 28 3.65 0.91 14.26
CA PHE A 28 4.79 0.28 13.59
C PHE A 28 4.33 -0.16 12.20
N LYS A 29 4.70 0.60 11.18
CA LYS A 29 4.53 0.21 9.79
C LYS A 29 5.75 -0.60 9.34
N PRO A 30 5.55 -1.83 8.87
CA PRO A 30 6.65 -2.61 8.29
C PRO A 30 7.29 -1.87 7.10
N PRO A 31 8.60 -2.03 6.87
CA PRO A 31 9.27 -1.47 5.70
C PRO A 31 8.56 -1.83 4.39
N GLY A 32 8.37 -0.85 3.52
CA GLY A 32 7.65 -1.00 2.26
C GLY A 32 6.14 -0.76 2.34
N THR A 33 5.57 -0.48 3.51
CA THR A 33 4.13 -0.21 3.65
C THR A 33 3.74 1.09 2.96
N GLU A 34 4.50 2.17 3.16
CA GLU A 34 4.22 3.47 2.54
C GLU A 34 4.42 3.43 1.03
N GLU A 35 5.46 2.75 0.57
CA GLU A 35 5.74 2.54 -0.85
C GLU A 35 4.64 1.70 -1.51
N ASN A 36 4.14 0.66 -0.84
CA ASN A 36 3.00 -0.13 -1.32
C ASN A 36 1.71 0.70 -1.37
N GLU A 37 1.43 1.51 -0.35
CA GLU A 37 0.29 2.45 -0.37
C GLU A 37 0.39 3.44 -1.54
N ALA A 38 1.59 3.92 -1.86
CA ALA A 38 1.84 4.78 -3.01
C ALA A 38 1.61 4.05 -4.35
N VAL A 39 1.98 2.78 -4.45
CA VAL A 39 1.66 1.91 -5.60
C VAL A 39 0.15 1.75 -5.76
N ASP A 40 -0.58 1.52 -4.68
CA ASP A 40 -2.04 1.38 -4.71
C ASP A 40 -2.72 2.66 -5.21
N GLN A 41 -2.25 3.83 -4.79
CA GLN A 41 -2.75 5.11 -5.28
C GLN A 41 -2.43 5.33 -6.77
N ALA A 42 -1.24 4.95 -7.20
CA ALA A 42 -0.85 5.01 -8.61
C ALA A 42 -1.70 4.06 -9.47
N ASN A 43 -1.97 2.85 -9.00
CA ASN A 43 -2.83 1.88 -9.68
C ASN A 43 -4.27 2.41 -9.84
N LYS A 44 -4.83 3.11 -8.84
CA LYS A 44 -6.16 3.75 -8.97
C LYS A 44 -6.19 4.80 -10.06
N LYS A 45 -5.11 5.59 -10.20
CA LYS A 45 -4.98 6.60 -11.27
C LYS A 45 -4.85 5.92 -12.64
N LEU A 46 -4.04 4.86 -12.74
CA LEU A 46 -3.89 4.07 -13.95
C LEU A 46 -5.22 3.47 -14.41
N ASP A 47 -5.99 2.87 -13.49
CA ASP A 47 -7.30 2.31 -13.78
C ASP A 47 -8.28 3.36 -14.32
N ALA A 48 -8.26 4.58 -13.76
CA ALA A 48 -9.09 5.67 -14.23
C ALA A 48 -8.76 6.09 -15.67
N VAL A 49 -7.48 6.20 -16.03
CA VAL A 49 -7.04 6.53 -17.40
C VAL A 49 -7.35 5.38 -18.36
N TYR A 50 -7.08 4.15 -17.95
CA TYR A 50 -7.40 2.94 -18.72
C TYR A 50 -8.89 2.89 -19.08
N LYS A 51 -9.80 3.12 -18.13
CA LYS A 51 -11.25 3.15 -18.37
C LYS A 51 -11.67 4.26 -19.34
N LYS A 52 -11.07 5.44 -19.22
CA LYS A 52 -11.33 6.55 -20.15
C LYS A 52 -10.90 6.19 -21.57
N LEU A 53 -9.72 5.61 -21.73
CA LEU A 53 -9.22 5.20 -23.04
C LEU A 53 -10.07 4.07 -23.62
N MET A 54 -10.43 3.08 -22.81
CA MET A 54 -11.33 1.99 -23.19
C MET A 54 -12.64 2.49 -23.78
N ALA A 55 -13.23 3.51 -23.16
CA ALA A 55 -14.49 4.11 -23.60
C ALA A 55 -14.38 4.89 -24.93
N LYS A 56 -13.17 5.27 -25.34
CA LYS A 56 -12.90 5.99 -26.60
C LYS A 56 -12.54 5.06 -27.77
N MET A 57 -12.29 3.78 -27.48
CA MET A 57 -11.85 2.81 -28.47
C MET A 57 -13.02 2.02 -29.04
N ASP A 58 -12.90 1.64 -30.33
CA ASP A 58 -13.75 0.63 -30.95
C ASP A 58 -13.42 -0.80 -30.43
N ALA A 59 -14.13 -1.81 -30.90
CA ALA A 59 -13.98 -3.17 -30.42
C ALA A 59 -12.56 -3.72 -30.60
N GLU A 60 -11.91 -3.44 -31.70
CA GLU A 60 -10.53 -3.89 -31.97
C GLU A 60 -9.53 -3.13 -31.09
N GLY A 61 -9.71 -1.83 -30.92
CA GLY A 61 -8.91 -1.01 -30.02
C GLY A 61 -9.04 -1.45 -28.56
N GLN A 62 -10.26 -1.77 -28.11
CA GLN A 62 -10.50 -2.29 -26.76
C GLN A 62 -9.79 -3.63 -26.54
N LYS A 63 -9.82 -4.52 -27.53
CA LYS A 63 -9.10 -5.81 -27.49
C LYS A 63 -7.59 -5.56 -27.39
N ALA A 64 -7.04 -4.72 -28.25
CA ALA A 64 -5.61 -4.37 -28.25
C ALA A 64 -5.17 -3.76 -26.92
N LEU A 65 -5.98 -2.86 -26.34
CA LEU A 65 -5.69 -2.25 -25.05
C LEU A 65 -5.66 -3.28 -23.91
N LYS A 66 -6.62 -4.21 -23.87
CA LYS A 66 -6.65 -5.30 -22.88
C LYS A 66 -5.41 -6.19 -22.97
N GLU A 67 -5.02 -6.58 -24.17
CA GLU A 67 -3.86 -7.45 -24.40
C GLU A 67 -2.56 -6.72 -24.03
N ALA A 68 -2.42 -5.46 -24.43
CA ALA A 68 -1.26 -4.64 -24.10
C ALA A 68 -1.12 -4.44 -22.58
N GLU A 69 -2.24 -4.20 -21.87
CA GLU A 69 -2.21 -4.01 -20.42
C GLU A 69 -1.82 -5.28 -19.67
N ARG A 70 -2.32 -6.43 -20.08
CA ARG A 70 -1.94 -7.74 -19.49
C ARG A 70 -0.44 -8.01 -19.65
N SER A 71 0.10 -7.78 -20.83
CA SER A 71 1.53 -7.96 -21.10
C SER A 71 2.38 -6.96 -20.32
N TRP A 72 1.91 -5.72 -20.23
CA TRP A 72 2.60 -4.67 -19.48
C TRP A 72 2.64 -4.95 -17.98
N ILE A 73 1.55 -5.42 -17.36
CA ILE A 73 1.51 -5.77 -15.93
C ILE A 73 2.57 -6.83 -15.62
N LYS A 74 2.67 -7.87 -16.45
CA LYS A 74 3.69 -8.90 -16.27
C LYS A 74 5.10 -8.33 -16.41
N TRP A 75 5.35 -7.56 -17.45
CA TRP A 75 6.64 -6.92 -17.69
C TRP A 75 7.00 -5.96 -16.55
N ARG A 76 6.04 -5.14 -16.09
CA ARG A 76 6.23 -4.20 -14.98
C ARG A 76 6.79 -4.88 -13.73
N ASP A 77 6.22 -6.00 -13.35
CA ASP A 77 6.62 -6.71 -12.14
C ASP A 77 8.02 -7.33 -12.29
N ASP A 78 8.30 -7.93 -13.44
CA ASP A 78 9.63 -8.45 -13.77
C ASP A 78 10.68 -7.32 -13.80
N GLU A 79 10.37 -6.18 -14.40
CA GLU A 79 11.24 -5.00 -14.46
C GLU A 79 11.47 -4.35 -13.10
N ALA A 80 10.44 -4.29 -12.25
CA ALA A 80 10.59 -3.76 -10.89
C ALA A 80 11.56 -4.61 -10.04
N VAL A 81 11.52 -5.94 -10.20
CA VAL A 81 12.50 -6.84 -9.56
C VAL A 81 13.91 -6.57 -10.10
N LEU A 82 14.06 -6.45 -11.42
CA LEU A 82 15.35 -6.15 -12.04
C LEU A 82 15.91 -4.82 -11.55
N ALA A 83 15.10 -3.77 -11.54
CA ALA A 83 15.50 -2.44 -11.09
C ALA A 83 15.96 -2.43 -9.62
N ALA A 84 15.22 -3.09 -8.73
CA ALA A 84 15.60 -3.24 -7.33
C ALA A 84 16.94 -3.97 -7.17
N ARG A 85 17.14 -5.05 -7.93
CA ARG A 85 18.39 -5.83 -7.92
C ARG A 85 19.57 -5.02 -8.48
N ALA A 86 19.37 -4.31 -9.59
CA ALA A 86 20.38 -3.44 -10.20
C ALA A 86 20.80 -2.28 -9.27
N GLY A 87 19.87 -1.81 -8.43
CA GLY A 87 20.13 -0.83 -7.37
C GLY A 87 20.91 -1.37 -6.18
N GLY A 88 21.24 -2.66 -6.15
CA GLY A 88 22.05 -3.30 -5.11
C GLY A 88 21.24 -4.01 -4.02
N SER A 89 19.92 -4.04 -4.11
CA SER A 89 19.08 -4.76 -3.14
C SER A 89 19.16 -6.26 -3.33
N ILE A 90 19.74 -6.95 -2.33
CA ILE A 90 19.96 -8.40 -2.39
C ILE A 90 18.84 -9.23 -1.73
N GLY A 91 18.00 -8.61 -0.90
CA GLY A 91 16.89 -9.29 -0.22
C GLY A 91 16.30 -8.50 0.94
N GLY A 92 15.35 -9.12 1.62
CA GLY A 92 14.72 -8.58 2.83
C GLY A 92 13.87 -7.33 2.60
N SER A 93 13.85 -6.45 3.61
CA SER A 93 13.06 -5.22 3.59
C SER A 93 13.52 -4.21 2.54
N ALA A 94 14.83 -4.10 2.31
CA ALA A 94 15.39 -3.21 1.29
C ALA A 94 14.88 -3.58 -0.11
N LEU A 95 14.94 -4.87 -0.47
CA LEU A 95 14.41 -5.33 -1.76
C LEU A 95 12.92 -5.02 -1.91
N ARG A 96 12.14 -5.15 -0.84
CA ARG A 96 10.71 -4.84 -0.87
C ARG A 96 10.45 -3.37 -1.12
N VAL A 97 11.15 -2.48 -0.42
CA VAL A 97 11.05 -1.03 -0.60
C VAL A 97 11.41 -0.64 -2.03
N ASP A 98 12.58 -1.07 -2.52
CA ASP A 98 13.06 -0.73 -3.85
C ASP A 98 12.17 -1.32 -4.97
N PHE A 99 11.59 -2.50 -4.74
CA PHE A 99 10.60 -3.07 -5.65
C PHE A 99 9.37 -2.17 -5.80
N PHE A 100 8.77 -1.71 -4.70
CA PHE A 100 7.59 -0.84 -4.76
C PHE A 100 7.91 0.54 -5.33
N VAL A 101 9.08 1.09 -5.02
CA VAL A 101 9.55 2.36 -5.61
C VAL A 101 9.67 2.23 -7.14
N ALA A 102 10.31 1.16 -7.62
CA ALA A 102 10.44 0.90 -9.04
C ALA A 102 9.08 0.64 -9.71
N GLN A 103 8.22 -0.15 -9.07
CA GLN A 103 6.88 -0.44 -9.58
C GLN A 103 6.03 0.83 -9.73
N LYS A 104 6.05 1.71 -8.72
CA LYS A 104 5.34 2.99 -8.79
C LYS A 104 5.82 3.85 -9.96
N LYS A 105 7.13 3.96 -10.16
CA LYS A 105 7.69 4.70 -11.29
C LYS A 105 7.17 4.19 -12.63
N LEU A 106 7.18 2.88 -12.83
CA LEU A 106 6.67 2.25 -14.06
C LEU A 106 5.17 2.50 -14.26
N ILE A 107 4.38 2.51 -13.18
CA ILE A 107 2.96 2.84 -13.24
C ILE A 107 2.75 4.30 -13.66
N ASP A 108 3.50 5.24 -13.09
CA ASP A 108 3.42 6.66 -13.45
C ASP A 108 3.76 6.87 -14.94
N GLU A 109 4.81 6.24 -15.45
CA GLU A 109 5.18 6.26 -16.87
C GLU A 109 4.07 5.66 -17.77
N ARG A 110 3.42 4.60 -17.32
CA ARG A 110 2.28 4.01 -18.05
C ARG A 110 1.08 4.95 -18.09
N ILE A 111 0.79 5.64 -17.00
CA ILE A 111 -0.28 6.65 -16.94
C ILE A 111 -0.03 7.76 -17.98
N GLU A 112 1.18 8.27 -18.05
CA GLU A 112 1.56 9.29 -19.04
C GLU A 112 1.34 8.79 -20.47
N LEU A 113 1.80 7.59 -20.79
CA LEU A 113 1.63 6.99 -22.11
C LEU A 113 0.15 6.77 -22.47
N LEU A 114 -0.66 6.25 -21.55
CA LEU A 114 -2.10 6.08 -21.80
C LEU A 114 -2.83 7.43 -21.96
N ASN A 115 -2.40 8.47 -21.27
CA ASN A 115 -2.93 9.81 -21.46
C ASN A 115 -2.60 10.39 -22.85
N GLU A 116 -1.42 10.08 -23.39
CA GLU A 116 -1.06 10.45 -24.77
C GLU A 116 -1.96 9.74 -25.78
N TYR A 117 -2.20 8.43 -25.61
CA TYR A 117 -3.13 7.70 -26.46
C TYR A 117 -4.56 8.23 -26.35
N LEU A 118 -4.98 8.64 -25.14
CA LEU A 118 -6.29 9.25 -24.93
C LEU A 118 -6.43 10.59 -25.69
N LYS A 119 -5.38 11.41 -25.73
CA LYS A 119 -5.35 12.66 -26.52
C LYS A 119 -5.45 12.35 -28.01
N GLN A 120 -4.71 11.35 -28.50
CA GLN A 120 -4.77 10.92 -29.91
C GLN A 120 -6.17 10.44 -30.29
N ALA A 121 -6.78 9.59 -29.46
CA ALA A 121 -8.13 9.06 -29.69
C ALA A 121 -9.22 10.16 -29.66
N ALA A 122 -8.99 11.26 -28.95
CA ALA A 122 -9.91 12.40 -28.90
C ALA A 122 -9.77 13.35 -30.11
N SER A 123 -8.67 13.21 -30.88
CA SER A 123 -8.37 14.07 -32.04
C SER A 123 -8.84 13.46 -33.38
N ASN A 124 -9.28 12.20 -33.36
CA ASN A 124 -9.81 11.46 -34.52
C ASN A 124 -11.33 11.43 -34.50
#